data_4a2bfccca4987cdf78fc91e3dd84988a
#
_entry.id   4a2bfccca4987cdf78fc91e3dd84988a
#
_cell.length_a   1.000
_cell.length_b   1.000
_cell.length_c   1.000
_cell.angle_alpha   90.00
_cell.angle_beta   90.00
_cell.angle_gamma   90.00
#
_symmetry.space_group_name_H-M   'P 1'
#
loop_
_entity.id
_entity.type
_entity.pdbx_description
1 polymer ?
#
loop_
_entity_poly.entity_id
_entity_poly.type
_entity_poly.pdbx_seq_one_letter_code
_entity_poly.pdbx_strand_id
1 'polypeptide(L)'
;MAYIEQSLGQGERLVARAHFHWWYSLKAWLALIFLGVFIVGIVIFVTMMVRKFSTEIGVTTHRFVEKQGLFTLKTFEVALPNIEGVRVTQSFWGQLWGYGRLEIEGTGVDHVDLPDIADPIRFRAAIETAKSSTYTR
;
A
#
# COMPACT_ATOMS: atom_id res chain seq x y z
N MET A 1 46.47 0.53 2.00
CA MET A 1 46.49 1.34 3.21
C MET A 1 47.91 1.46 3.73
N ALA A 2 48.38 2.68 3.77
CA ALA A 2 49.77 2.97 4.06
C ALA A 2 50.08 3.20 5.55
N TYR A 3 49.14 2.98 6.46
CA TYR A 3 49.32 3.28 7.87
C TYR A 3 50.42 2.45 8.53
N ILE A 4 50.42 1.14 8.26
CA ILE A 4 51.46 0.26 8.79
C ILE A 4 52.82 0.64 8.21
N GLU A 5 52.88 0.95 6.93
CA GLU A 5 54.12 1.38 6.25
C GLU A 5 54.65 2.70 6.81
N GLN A 6 53.75 3.62 7.18
CA GLN A 6 54.11 4.90 7.79
C GLN A 6 54.61 4.76 9.23
N SER A 7 54.21 3.70 9.92
CA SER A 7 54.61 3.45 11.31
C SER A 7 55.86 2.58 11.46
N LEU A 8 56.45 2.14 10.35
CA LEU A 8 57.67 1.34 10.37
C LEU A 8 58.87 2.17 10.87
N GLY A 9 59.63 1.59 11.78
CA GLY A 9 60.89 2.18 12.25
C GLY A 9 62.01 2.08 11.22
N GLN A 10 63.15 2.75 11.51
CA GLN A 10 64.31 2.68 10.64
C GLN A 10 64.80 1.25 10.52
N GLY A 11 64.90 0.73 9.30
CA GLY A 11 65.36 -0.63 9.03
C GLY A 11 64.31 -1.71 9.21
N GLU A 12 63.12 -1.37 9.65
CA GLU A 12 62.03 -2.30 9.80
C GLU A 12 61.30 -2.55 8.44
N ARG A 13 61.02 -3.79 8.15
CA ARG A 13 60.32 -4.19 6.92
C ARG A 13 59.05 -4.95 7.23
N LEU A 14 58.00 -4.64 6.49
CA LEU A 14 56.76 -5.41 6.57
C LEU A 14 56.98 -6.81 5.97
N VAL A 15 56.86 -7.84 6.78
CA VAL A 15 57.07 -9.24 6.35
C VAL A 15 55.82 -9.83 5.71
N ALA A 16 54.68 -9.55 6.27
CA ALA A 16 53.41 -10.05 5.77
C ALA A 16 52.28 -9.11 6.12
N ARG A 17 51.27 -9.08 5.28
CA ARG A 17 50.05 -8.32 5.50
C ARG A 17 48.86 -9.26 5.40
N ALA A 18 48.01 -9.25 6.39
CA ALA A 18 46.76 -9.98 6.36
C ALA A 18 45.72 -9.20 5.58
N HIS A 19 44.90 -9.93 4.79
CA HIS A 19 43.80 -9.37 4.06
C HIS A 19 42.53 -10.03 4.52
N PHE A 20 41.40 -9.29 4.51
CA PHE A 20 40.11 -9.88 4.74
C PHE A 20 39.75 -10.83 3.58
N HIS A 21 39.22 -11.99 3.91
CA HIS A 21 38.72 -12.93 2.93
C HIS A 21 37.45 -12.35 2.25
N TRP A 22 37.23 -12.70 0.99
CA TRP A 22 36.05 -12.27 0.25
C TRP A 22 34.74 -12.62 0.97
N TRP A 23 34.77 -13.68 1.78
CA TRP A 23 33.62 -14.11 2.60
C TRP A 23 33.15 -13.01 3.58
N TYR A 24 34.06 -12.22 4.11
CA TYR A 24 33.71 -11.09 4.98
C TYR A 24 32.89 -10.03 4.22
N SER A 25 33.32 -9.69 3.03
CA SER A 25 32.57 -8.76 2.15
C SER A 25 31.20 -9.32 1.77
N LEU A 26 31.12 -10.61 1.46
CA LEU A 26 29.86 -11.27 1.14
C LEU A 26 28.87 -11.19 2.30
N LYS A 27 29.30 -11.45 3.52
CA LYS A 27 28.46 -11.31 4.72
C LYS A 27 27.94 -9.88 4.89
N ALA A 28 28.80 -8.88 4.68
CA ALA A 28 28.40 -7.47 4.79
C ALA A 28 27.33 -7.11 3.77
N TRP A 29 27.49 -7.54 2.52
CA TRP A 29 26.50 -7.32 1.46
C TRP A 29 25.17 -8.02 1.75
N LEU A 30 25.23 -9.27 2.23
CA LEU A 30 24.02 -10.02 2.61
C LEU A 30 23.27 -9.33 3.74
N ALA A 31 23.99 -8.84 4.76
CA ALA A 31 23.40 -8.10 5.87
C ALA A 31 22.73 -6.81 5.39
N LEU A 32 23.36 -6.08 4.47
CA LEU A 32 22.82 -4.85 3.91
C LEU A 32 21.52 -5.11 3.11
N ILE A 33 21.52 -6.14 2.27
CA ILE A 33 20.36 -6.52 1.47
C ILE A 33 19.20 -6.96 2.38
N PHE A 34 19.46 -7.80 3.37
CA PHE A 34 18.49 -8.28 4.33
C PHE A 34 17.85 -7.13 5.12
N LEU A 35 18.69 -6.23 5.63
CA LEU A 35 18.23 -5.06 6.37
C LEU A 35 17.41 -4.12 5.49
N GLY A 36 17.84 -3.89 4.24
CA GLY A 36 17.13 -3.08 3.27
C GLY A 36 15.73 -3.61 2.97
N VAL A 37 15.60 -4.91 2.74
CA VAL A 37 14.30 -5.57 2.51
C VAL A 37 13.39 -5.43 3.74
N PHE A 38 13.94 -5.57 4.93
CA PHE A 38 13.20 -5.43 6.19
C PHE A 38 12.68 -4.00 6.39
N ILE A 39 13.50 -2.98 6.14
CA ILE A 39 13.10 -1.57 6.26
C ILE A 39 12.02 -1.23 5.24
N VAL A 40 12.17 -1.65 3.98
CA VAL A 40 11.16 -1.44 2.93
C VAL A 40 9.84 -2.09 3.32
N GLY A 41 9.89 -3.31 3.87
CA GLY A 41 8.70 -4.00 4.37
C GLY A 41 7.97 -3.22 5.46
N ILE A 42 8.70 -2.63 6.41
CA ILE A 42 8.12 -1.79 7.47
C ILE A 42 7.44 -0.55 6.87
N VAL A 43 8.10 0.13 5.93
CA VAL A 43 7.55 1.33 5.28
C VAL A 43 6.25 0.99 4.55
N ILE A 44 6.22 -0.10 3.80
CA ILE A 44 5.02 -0.56 3.10
C ILE A 44 3.90 -0.86 4.10
N PHE A 45 4.20 -1.58 5.18
CA PHE A 45 3.22 -1.92 6.21
C PHE A 45 2.61 -0.68 6.85
N VAL A 46 3.46 0.26 7.28
CA VAL A 46 3.00 1.52 7.91
C VAL A 46 2.13 2.31 6.95
N THR A 47 2.54 2.44 5.68
CA THR A 47 1.77 3.15 4.65
C THR A 47 0.39 2.52 4.44
N MET A 48 0.33 1.19 4.35
CA MET A 48 -0.93 0.48 4.18
C MET A 48 -1.84 0.63 5.41
N MET A 49 -1.28 0.57 6.62
CA MET A 49 -2.06 0.75 7.85
C MET A 49 -2.60 2.17 7.99
N VAL A 50 -1.80 3.17 7.68
CA VAL A 50 -2.23 4.57 7.69
C VAL A 50 -3.38 4.76 6.70
N ARG A 51 -3.26 4.24 5.50
CA ARG A 51 -4.33 4.30 4.49
C ARG A 51 -5.60 3.62 4.97
N LYS A 52 -5.48 2.44 5.57
CA LYS A 52 -6.62 1.69 6.11
C LYS A 52 -7.38 2.48 7.18
N PHE A 53 -6.66 3.07 8.13
CA PHE A 53 -7.27 3.81 9.23
C PHE A 53 -7.73 5.22 8.86
N SER A 54 -7.19 5.79 7.79
CA SER A 54 -7.55 7.13 7.32
C SER A 54 -8.56 7.15 6.17
N THR A 55 -9.04 6.00 5.73
CA THR A 55 -10.03 5.90 4.65
C THR A 55 -11.34 5.38 5.22
N GLU A 56 -12.41 6.12 5.00
CA GLU A 56 -13.78 5.72 5.34
C GLU A 56 -14.61 5.67 4.07
N ILE A 57 -15.33 4.56 3.88
CA ILE A 57 -16.18 4.35 2.72
C ILE A 57 -17.55 3.93 3.22
N GLY A 58 -18.60 4.61 2.76
CA GLY A 58 -19.94 4.30 3.17
C GLY A 58 -20.99 4.73 2.15
N VAL A 59 -22.17 4.17 2.26
CA VAL A 59 -23.35 4.56 1.50
C VAL A 59 -24.44 4.99 2.47
N THR A 60 -25.02 6.16 2.21
CA THR A 60 -26.16 6.67 2.98
C THR A 60 -27.44 6.50 2.18
N THR A 61 -28.57 6.93 2.70
CA THR A 61 -29.84 6.93 1.97
C THR A 61 -29.86 7.90 0.79
N HIS A 62 -28.89 8.82 0.68
CA HIS A 62 -28.85 9.87 -0.33
C HIS A 62 -27.62 9.81 -1.24
N ARG A 63 -26.49 9.31 -0.74
CA ARG A 63 -25.22 9.41 -1.44
C ARG A 63 -24.24 8.31 -1.05
N PHE A 64 -23.28 8.09 -1.93
CA PHE A 64 -22.06 7.34 -1.65
C PHE A 64 -20.98 8.33 -1.19
N VAL A 65 -20.24 7.97 -0.16
CA VAL A 65 -19.18 8.83 0.43
C VAL A 65 -17.90 8.04 0.61
N GLU A 66 -16.80 8.62 0.15
CA GLU A 66 -15.45 8.14 0.41
C GLU A 66 -14.63 9.28 1.00
N LYS A 67 -14.10 9.08 2.18
CA LYS A 67 -13.18 10.03 2.84
C LYS A 67 -11.80 9.43 2.93
N GLN A 68 -10.79 10.17 2.49
CA GLN A 68 -9.39 9.78 2.59
C GLN A 68 -8.56 10.90 3.19
N GLY A 69 -7.56 10.54 3.97
CA GLY A 69 -6.51 11.41 4.39
C GLY A 69 -6.32 11.52 5.88
N LEU A 70 -5.07 11.66 6.29
CA LEU A 70 -4.65 11.87 7.67
C LEU A 70 -4.34 13.35 7.93
N PHE A 71 -3.54 13.97 7.06
CA PHE A 71 -3.17 15.37 7.14
C PHE A 71 -3.99 16.25 6.20
N THR A 72 -4.30 15.75 5.02
CA THR A 72 -5.13 16.43 4.04
C THR A 72 -6.37 15.58 3.80
N LEU A 73 -7.53 16.10 4.17
CA LEU A 73 -8.79 15.40 4.00
C LEU A 73 -9.29 15.57 2.57
N LYS A 74 -9.49 14.45 1.88
CA LYS A 74 -10.14 14.39 0.58
C LYS A 74 -11.46 13.66 0.73
N THR A 75 -12.55 14.28 0.32
CA THR A 75 -13.87 13.68 0.34
C THR A 75 -14.41 13.57 -1.07
N PHE A 76 -14.86 12.38 -1.43
CA PHE A 76 -15.53 12.11 -2.69
C PHE A 76 -16.97 11.69 -2.40
N GLU A 77 -17.94 12.37 -2.99
CA GLU A 77 -19.35 12.11 -2.78
C GLU A 77 -20.07 12.03 -4.13
N VAL A 78 -20.90 11.02 -4.28
CA VAL A 78 -21.76 10.86 -5.46
C VAL A 78 -23.20 10.66 -5.00
N ALA A 79 -24.12 11.47 -5.47
CA ALA A 79 -25.55 11.28 -5.23
C ALA A 79 -25.98 9.94 -5.85
N LEU A 80 -26.81 9.18 -5.14
CA LEU A 80 -27.25 7.85 -5.60
C LEU A 80 -27.89 7.86 -7.00
N PRO A 81 -28.71 8.85 -7.36
CA PRO A 81 -29.28 8.93 -8.71
C PRO A 81 -28.24 9.12 -9.81
N ASN A 82 -27.06 9.66 -9.48
CA ASN A 82 -25.99 9.92 -10.44
C ASN A 82 -25.06 8.72 -10.64
N ILE A 83 -25.23 7.65 -9.88
CA ILE A 83 -24.46 6.42 -10.07
C ILE A 83 -25.05 5.65 -11.23
N GLU A 84 -24.28 5.47 -12.29
CA GLU A 84 -24.71 4.75 -13.50
C GLU A 84 -24.41 3.26 -13.41
N GLY A 85 -23.28 2.90 -12.80
CA GLY A 85 -22.88 1.50 -12.68
C GLY A 85 -21.90 1.26 -11.55
N VAL A 86 -21.93 0.04 -11.04
CA VAL A 86 -21.02 -0.43 -10.01
C VAL A 86 -20.41 -1.74 -10.49
N ARG A 87 -19.12 -1.78 -10.65
CA ARG A 87 -18.39 -2.96 -11.08
C ARG A 87 -17.61 -3.55 -9.94
N VAL A 88 -17.70 -4.86 -9.75
CA VAL A 88 -16.93 -5.61 -8.77
C VAL A 88 -15.93 -6.49 -9.50
N THR A 89 -14.67 -6.38 -9.10
CA THR A 89 -13.59 -7.24 -9.60
C THR A 89 -12.99 -8.00 -8.43
N GLN A 90 -13.04 -9.33 -8.50
CA GLN A 90 -12.44 -10.21 -7.52
C GLN A 90 -11.45 -11.13 -8.21
N SER A 91 -10.21 -11.16 -7.70
CA SER A 91 -9.23 -12.15 -8.09
C SER A 91 -9.62 -13.53 -7.53
N PHE A 92 -8.91 -14.58 -7.94
CA PHE A 92 -9.11 -15.93 -7.37
C PHE A 92 -8.99 -15.91 -5.84
N TRP A 93 -7.97 -15.24 -5.31
CA TRP A 93 -7.75 -15.11 -3.87
C TRP A 93 -8.85 -14.25 -3.21
N GLY A 94 -9.32 -13.22 -3.92
CA GLY A 94 -10.43 -12.39 -3.45
C GLY A 94 -11.72 -13.17 -3.30
N GLN A 95 -12.03 -14.05 -4.24
CA GLN A 95 -13.21 -14.93 -4.14
C GLN A 95 -13.09 -15.91 -2.97
N LEU A 96 -11.89 -16.43 -2.72
CA LEU A 96 -11.64 -17.37 -1.63
C LEU A 96 -11.72 -16.69 -0.25
N TRP A 97 -11.16 -15.50 -0.12
CA TRP A 97 -11.05 -14.79 1.16
C TRP A 97 -12.13 -13.71 1.38
N GLY A 98 -12.97 -13.44 0.39
CA GLY A 98 -14.08 -12.49 0.51
C GLY A 98 -13.65 -11.03 0.42
N TYR A 99 -12.70 -10.70 -0.44
CA TYR A 99 -12.34 -9.32 -0.72
C TYR A 99 -12.32 -9.03 -2.21
N GLY A 100 -12.37 -7.77 -2.58
CA GLY A 100 -12.29 -7.36 -3.98
C GLY A 100 -12.32 -5.87 -4.16
N ARG A 101 -12.17 -5.46 -5.40
CA ARG A 101 -12.15 -4.06 -5.82
C ARG A 101 -13.51 -3.65 -6.36
N LEU A 102 -13.92 -2.45 -6.03
CA LEU A 102 -15.16 -1.86 -6.49
C LEU A 102 -14.87 -0.60 -7.30
N GLU A 103 -15.47 -0.50 -8.48
CA GLU A 103 -15.40 0.69 -9.33
C GLU A 103 -16.80 1.30 -9.42
N ILE A 104 -16.89 2.62 -9.23
CA ILE A 104 -18.13 3.36 -9.33
C ILE A 104 -18.04 4.31 -10.51
N GLU A 105 -19.02 4.22 -11.40
CA GLU A 105 -19.18 5.10 -12.54
C GLU A 105 -20.42 5.97 -12.34
N GLY A 106 -20.33 7.24 -12.64
CA GLY A 106 -21.44 8.16 -12.45
C GLY A 106 -21.44 9.32 -13.42
N THR A 107 -22.58 9.97 -13.55
CA THR A 107 -22.78 11.13 -14.43
C THR A 107 -22.00 12.34 -13.90
N GLY A 108 -21.10 12.89 -14.73
CA GLY A 108 -20.32 14.07 -14.40
C GLY A 108 -19.19 13.82 -13.42
N VAL A 109 -18.86 12.58 -13.15
CA VAL A 109 -17.79 12.18 -12.25
C VAL A 109 -16.85 11.22 -12.98
N ASP A 110 -15.58 11.40 -12.75
CA ASP A 110 -14.61 10.43 -13.18
C ASP A 110 -14.83 9.13 -12.41
N HIS A 111 -14.52 8.05 -13.07
CA HIS A 111 -14.48 6.71 -12.49
C HIS A 111 -13.68 6.66 -11.16
N VAL A 112 -14.27 6.10 -10.17
CA VAL A 112 -13.64 5.96 -8.85
C VAL A 112 -13.31 4.52 -8.56
N ASP A 113 -12.03 4.27 -8.37
CA ASP A 113 -11.52 2.98 -7.95
C ASP A 113 -11.35 2.96 -6.43
N LEU A 114 -12.10 2.10 -5.79
CA LEU A 114 -11.93 1.85 -4.36
C LEU A 114 -10.81 0.83 -4.13
N PRO A 115 -10.12 0.90 -2.99
CA PRO A 115 -9.19 -0.14 -2.60
C PRO A 115 -9.89 -1.48 -2.37
N ASP A 116 -9.14 -2.53 -2.15
CA ASP A 116 -9.72 -3.83 -1.82
C ASP A 116 -10.53 -3.73 -0.52
N ILE A 117 -11.81 -4.03 -0.61
CA ILE A 117 -12.75 -4.01 0.52
C ILE A 117 -13.25 -5.41 0.83
N ALA A 118 -13.69 -5.63 2.06
CA ALA A 118 -14.32 -6.87 2.45
C ALA A 118 -15.74 -6.94 1.88
N ASP A 119 -16.16 -8.13 1.46
CA ASP A 119 -17.50 -8.40 0.93
C ASP A 119 -17.97 -7.38 -0.12
N PRO A 120 -17.25 -7.20 -1.24
CA PRO A 120 -17.59 -6.17 -2.22
C PRO A 120 -18.94 -6.40 -2.88
N ILE A 121 -19.36 -7.65 -3.03
CA ILE A 121 -20.66 -8.01 -3.60
C ILE A 121 -21.79 -7.53 -2.70
N ARG A 122 -21.65 -7.72 -1.39
CA ARG A 122 -22.60 -7.26 -0.39
C ARG A 122 -22.69 -5.73 -0.35
N PHE A 123 -21.56 -5.06 -0.44
CA PHE A 123 -21.50 -3.60 -0.47
C PHE A 123 -22.15 -3.04 -1.74
N ARG A 124 -21.90 -3.65 -2.88
CA ARG A 124 -22.58 -3.33 -4.14
C ARG A 124 -24.09 -3.48 -4.00
N ALA A 125 -24.55 -4.57 -3.40
CA ALA A 125 -25.99 -4.80 -3.17
C ALA A 125 -26.59 -3.71 -2.26
N ALA A 126 -25.83 -3.26 -1.25
CA ALA A 126 -26.26 -2.15 -0.39
C ALA A 126 -26.41 -0.84 -1.17
N ILE A 127 -25.50 -0.55 -2.10
CA ILE A 127 -25.59 0.62 -2.98
C ILE A 127 -26.84 0.52 -3.86
N GLU A 128 -27.07 -0.61 -4.47
CA GLU A 128 -28.23 -0.83 -5.35
C GLU A 128 -29.55 -0.73 -4.59
N THR A 129 -29.60 -1.27 -3.37
CA THR A 129 -30.78 -1.16 -2.51
C THR A 129 -31.08 0.28 -2.12
N ALA A 130 -30.04 1.03 -1.71
CA ALA A 130 -30.19 2.44 -1.37
C ALA A 130 -30.62 3.27 -2.57
N LYS A 131 -30.10 2.97 -3.76
CA LYS A 131 -30.47 3.62 -5.01
C LYS A 131 -31.95 3.36 -5.37
N SER A 132 -32.40 2.12 -5.26
CA SER A 132 -33.79 1.74 -5.50
C SER A 132 -34.76 2.45 -4.54
N SER A 133 -34.39 2.55 -3.28
CA SER A 133 -35.20 3.26 -2.27
C SER A 133 -35.35 4.75 -2.58
N THR A 134 -34.37 5.35 -3.20
CA THR A 134 -34.38 6.77 -3.60
C THR A 134 -35.39 6.99 -4.73
N TYR A 135 -35.52 6.06 -5.66
CA TYR A 135 -36.51 6.16 -6.77
C TYR A 135 -37.94 5.90 -6.37
N THR A 136 -38.16 5.22 -5.25
CA THR A 136 -39.50 4.87 -4.78
C THR A 136 -40.17 5.97 -3.95
N ARG A 137 -39.43 6.99 -3.63
CA ARG A 137 -39.94 8.18 -2.94
C ARG A 137 -40.15 9.33 -3.91
#